data_1bb5b92d8a4cfc7a8e21595902a42454
#
_entry.id   1bb5b92d8a4cfc7a8e21595902a42454
#
_cell.length_a   1.000
_cell.length_b   1.000
_cell.length_c   1.000
_cell.angle_alpha   90.00
_cell.angle_beta   90.00
_cell.angle_gamma   90.00
#
_symmetry.space_group_name_H-M   'P 1'
#
loop_
_entity.id
_entity.type
_entity.pdbx_description
1 polymer ?
#
loop_
_entity_poly.entity_id
_entity_poly.type
_entity_poly.pdbx_seq_one_letter_code
_entity_poly.pdbx_strand_id
1 'polypeptide(L)'
;HKAVLLLTLGAFILSLLSFPLIKQEFFPSSTRNEIIVSMQFPQSSSIDYTQNQAKSLDALLKDNEHIDHFTTYVGEGSPRFVLTLEPELPRANFMQTVIVTKSLEDRDALFKDLQNQLNEQYPSALINMQFVQIGPPSKYPVMLRVSGPDASEVKTIANDVKAKMQEDKDLHNIAFDWPDTDPVAQIHIDPDKARMLGINSYAVSLHLQSLLSGTKSGEYYEGNQTIPVTFRLSGNENHNLAALSSLPIQTGNGSYVPLSQIATISMSQEEGIIWHRNMMPTISIHANVGPGVLGNAKTKEIYNKLAEYRQDLPTGYTIDLDGSAEKSVTAVQKLLVPMP
;
A
#
# COMPACT_ATOMS: atom_id res chain seq x y z
N HIS A 1 32.41 -52.85 -13.58
CA HIS A 1 32.13 -51.56 -14.25
C HIS A 1 30.64 -51.37 -14.55
N LYS A 2 29.90 -52.33 -15.16
CA LYS A 2 28.47 -52.23 -15.49
C LYS A 2 27.58 -52.01 -14.25
N ALA A 3 27.87 -52.74 -13.15
CA ALA A 3 27.11 -52.59 -11.89
C ALA A 3 27.28 -51.20 -11.28
N VAL A 4 28.48 -50.64 -11.32
CA VAL A 4 28.73 -49.27 -10.84
C VAL A 4 27.96 -48.23 -11.68
N LEU A 5 27.97 -48.41 -13.00
CA LEU A 5 27.29 -47.53 -13.94
C LEU A 5 25.76 -47.55 -13.75
N LEU A 6 25.18 -48.74 -13.51
CA LEU A 6 23.77 -48.89 -13.19
C LEU A 6 23.40 -48.28 -11.84
N LEU A 7 24.28 -48.40 -10.84
CA LEU A 7 24.05 -47.84 -9.51
C LEU A 7 24.12 -46.30 -9.53
N THR A 8 25.10 -45.73 -10.25
CA THR A 8 25.19 -44.27 -10.40
C THR A 8 24.04 -43.67 -11.20
N LEU A 9 23.62 -44.38 -12.29
CA LEU A 9 22.45 -43.94 -13.06
C LEU A 9 21.16 -44.02 -12.24
N GLY A 10 20.99 -45.11 -11.46
CA GLY A 10 19.86 -45.27 -10.56
C GLY A 10 19.82 -44.19 -9.48
N ALA A 11 20.96 -43.86 -8.86
CA ALA A 11 21.08 -42.75 -7.88
C ALA A 11 20.79 -41.40 -8.52
N PHE A 12 21.23 -41.15 -9.74
CA PHE A 12 20.96 -39.92 -10.48
C PHE A 12 19.46 -39.76 -10.80
N ILE A 13 18.81 -40.83 -11.28
CA ILE A 13 17.37 -40.84 -11.54
C ILE A 13 16.59 -40.60 -10.25
N LEU A 14 16.98 -41.25 -9.14
CA LEU A 14 16.34 -41.05 -7.84
C LEU A 14 16.49 -39.62 -7.36
N SER A 15 17.66 -39.03 -7.54
CA SER A 15 17.90 -37.59 -7.24
C SER A 15 17.01 -36.68 -8.05
N LEU A 16 16.87 -36.92 -9.36
CA LEU A 16 15.97 -36.14 -10.22
C LEU A 16 14.49 -36.27 -9.82
N LEU A 17 14.06 -37.45 -9.43
CA LEU A 17 12.69 -37.70 -8.96
C LEU A 17 12.42 -37.05 -7.59
N SER A 18 13.47 -36.91 -6.78
CA SER A 18 13.36 -36.22 -5.46
C SER A 18 13.39 -34.69 -5.56
N PHE A 19 13.82 -34.13 -6.69
CA PHE A 19 13.95 -32.69 -6.87
C PHE A 19 12.63 -31.92 -6.70
N PRO A 20 11.46 -32.39 -7.18
CA PRO A 20 10.17 -31.71 -6.95
C PRO A 20 9.71 -31.73 -5.49
N LEU A 21 10.26 -32.62 -4.64
CA LEU A 21 9.93 -32.69 -3.21
C LEU A 21 10.64 -31.60 -2.39
N ILE A 22 11.69 -31.00 -2.94
CA ILE A 22 12.41 -29.87 -2.29
C ILE A 22 11.57 -28.60 -2.46
N LYS A 23 11.25 -27.95 -1.34
CA LYS A 23 10.61 -26.62 -1.37
C LYS A 23 11.52 -25.65 -2.10
N GLN A 24 11.10 -25.22 -3.29
CA GLN A 24 11.85 -24.29 -4.11
C GLN A 24 11.41 -22.86 -3.77
N GLU A 25 12.16 -22.19 -2.93
CA GLU A 25 12.07 -20.76 -2.70
C GLU A 25 13.29 -20.09 -3.34
N PHE A 26 13.06 -19.20 -4.28
CA PHE A 26 14.15 -18.45 -4.91
C PHE A 26 14.78 -17.46 -3.92
N PHE A 27 13.97 -16.94 -2.98
CA PHE A 27 14.39 -16.04 -1.91
C PHE A 27 13.71 -16.47 -0.60
N PRO A 28 14.40 -17.23 0.26
CA PRO A 28 13.86 -17.62 1.55
C PRO A 28 13.78 -16.41 2.51
N SER A 29 12.92 -16.52 3.51
CA SER A 29 12.91 -15.56 4.63
C SER A 29 14.25 -15.58 5.36
N SER A 30 14.68 -14.43 5.90
CA SER A 30 15.92 -14.34 6.64
C SER A 30 15.80 -14.98 8.04
N THR A 31 16.96 -15.36 8.59
CA THR A 31 17.10 -15.81 9.99
C THR A 31 17.27 -14.63 10.96
N ARG A 32 16.74 -13.46 10.60
CA ARG A 32 16.79 -12.27 11.45
C ARG A 32 15.59 -12.24 12.39
N ASN A 33 15.76 -11.62 13.56
CA ASN A 33 14.75 -11.60 14.61
C ASN A 33 13.69 -10.50 14.43
N GLU A 34 13.75 -9.71 13.35
CA GLU A 34 12.83 -8.60 13.12
C GLU A 34 11.53 -9.05 12.47
N ILE A 35 10.42 -8.53 12.99
CA ILE A 35 9.09 -8.51 12.36
C ILE A 35 8.80 -7.06 11.98
N ILE A 36 8.38 -6.85 10.74
CA ILE A 36 7.92 -5.55 10.25
C ILE A 36 6.40 -5.61 10.17
N VAL A 37 5.74 -4.74 10.92
CA VAL A 37 4.28 -4.59 10.93
C VAL A 37 3.95 -3.26 10.28
N SER A 38 3.35 -3.29 9.11
CA SER A 38 2.87 -2.11 8.39
C SER A 38 1.35 -2.04 8.50
N MET A 39 0.83 -0.90 8.90
CA MET A 39 -0.61 -0.68 9.03
C MET A 39 -1.01 0.56 8.24
N GLN A 40 -1.96 0.40 7.34
CA GLN A 40 -2.56 1.48 6.58
C GLN A 40 -4.04 1.60 6.95
N PHE A 41 -4.42 2.76 7.46
CA PHE A 41 -5.80 3.11 7.79
C PHE A 41 -6.51 3.71 6.57
N PRO A 42 -7.83 3.90 6.63
CA PRO A 42 -8.57 4.60 5.57
C PRO A 42 -7.89 5.91 5.19
N GLN A 43 -7.92 6.27 3.90
CA GLN A 43 -7.16 7.39 3.35
C GLN A 43 -7.50 8.73 4.01
N SER A 44 -8.74 8.91 4.44
CA SER A 44 -9.22 10.10 5.17
C SER A 44 -8.73 10.20 6.63
N SER A 45 -7.98 9.21 7.13
CA SER A 45 -7.49 9.21 8.51
C SER A 45 -6.41 10.29 8.72
N SER A 46 -6.57 11.06 9.79
CA SER A 46 -5.58 12.08 10.16
C SER A 46 -4.35 11.46 10.81
N ILE A 47 -3.26 12.23 10.85
CA ILE A 47 -2.04 11.83 11.55
C ILE A 47 -2.28 11.62 13.06
N ASP A 48 -3.17 12.40 13.68
CA ASP A 48 -3.53 12.25 15.08
C ASP A 48 -4.29 10.94 15.34
N TYR A 49 -5.18 10.54 14.42
CA TYR A 49 -5.83 9.23 14.47
C TYR A 49 -4.78 8.11 14.41
N THR A 50 -3.90 8.15 13.43
CA THR A 50 -2.83 7.16 13.26
C THR A 50 -1.90 7.11 14.48
N GLN A 51 -1.55 8.26 15.07
CA GLN A 51 -0.76 8.33 16.29
C GLN A 51 -1.46 7.67 17.49
N ASN A 52 -2.78 7.86 17.61
CA ASN A 52 -3.54 7.21 18.69
C ASN A 52 -3.59 5.70 18.51
N GLN A 53 -3.71 5.21 17.25
CA GLN A 53 -3.63 3.78 16.97
C GLN A 53 -2.22 3.23 17.27
N ALA A 54 -1.17 3.98 16.96
CA ALA A 54 0.20 3.62 17.29
C ALA A 54 0.40 3.46 18.81
N LYS A 55 -0.10 4.40 19.62
CA LYS A 55 -0.05 4.29 21.08
C LYS A 55 -0.80 3.06 21.60
N SER A 56 -1.91 2.69 20.96
CA SER A 56 -2.66 1.48 21.32
C SER A 56 -1.85 0.22 20.99
N LEU A 57 -1.17 0.19 19.83
CA LEU A 57 -0.26 -0.91 19.46
C LEU A 57 0.94 -0.98 20.42
N ASP A 58 1.56 0.16 20.73
CA ASP A 58 2.70 0.21 21.65
C ASP A 58 2.33 -0.35 23.03
N ALA A 59 1.11 -0.07 23.51
CA ALA A 59 0.60 -0.63 24.77
C ALA A 59 0.42 -2.15 24.72
N LEU A 60 0.04 -2.70 23.56
CA LEU A 60 -0.08 -4.15 23.34
C LEU A 60 1.31 -4.83 23.33
N LEU A 61 2.31 -4.17 22.75
CA LEU A 61 3.64 -4.75 22.58
C LEU A 61 4.55 -4.64 23.81
N LYS A 62 4.34 -3.59 24.62
CA LYS A 62 5.26 -3.17 25.69
C LYS A 62 5.63 -4.26 26.70
N ASP A 63 4.66 -5.07 27.11
CA ASP A 63 4.86 -6.07 28.16
C ASP A 63 4.92 -7.50 27.61
N ASN A 64 5.16 -7.66 26.30
CA ASN A 64 5.23 -8.95 25.65
C ASN A 64 6.61 -9.61 25.89
N GLU A 65 6.61 -10.82 26.46
CA GLU A 65 7.82 -11.54 26.85
C GLU A 65 8.73 -11.96 25.68
N HIS A 66 8.20 -12.07 24.47
CA HIS A 66 8.95 -12.45 23.26
C HIS A 66 9.71 -11.28 22.65
N ILE A 67 9.39 -10.04 23.03
CA ILE A 67 9.95 -8.82 22.46
C ILE A 67 11.18 -8.38 23.24
N ASP A 68 12.26 -8.05 22.54
CA ASP A 68 13.43 -7.39 23.10
C ASP A 68 13.22 -5.87 23.09
N HIS A 69 12.93 -5.31 21.90
CA HIS A 69 12.54 -3.91 21.74
C HIS A 69 11.74 -3.72 20.45
N PHE A 70 11.08 -2.57 20.33
CA PHE A 70 10.37 -2.17 19.12
C PHE A 70 10.45 -0.67 18.91
N THR A 71 10.20 -0.26 17.67
CA THR A 71 10.13 1.16 17.30
C THR A 71 8.96 1.37 16.34
N THR A 72 8.07 2.32 16.66
CA THR A 72 6.92 2.66 15.85
C THR A 72 7.14 4.00 15.14
N TYR A 73 6.99 4.00 13.83
CA TYR A 73 7.04 5.16 12.94
C TYR A 73 5.62 5.53 12.56
N VAL A 74 5.25 6.80 12.72
CA VAL A 74 3.89 7.30 12.45
C VAL A 74 3.94 8.33 11.34
N GLY A 75 3.10 8.14 10.32
CA GLY A 75 3.08 8.99 9.13
C GLY A 75 4.15 8.66 8.10
N GLU A 76 5.03 7.72 8.40
CA GLU A 76 6.11 7.27 7.51
C GLU A 76 6.53 5.84 7.83
N GLY A 77 7.32 5.22 6.97
CA GLY A 77 7.94 3.93 7.23
C GLY A 77 9.26 4.06 7.99
N SER A 78 9.78 2.92 8.46
CA SER A 78 11.11 2.87 9.08
C SER A 78 12.19 3.29 8.09
N PRO A 79 13.27 3.91 8.55
CA PRO A 79 14.46 4.10 7.73
C PRO A 79 14.93 2.76 7.14
N ARG A 80 15.51 2.80 5.96
CA ARG A 80 16.02 1.60 5.29
C ARG A 80 17.24 1.05 6.03
N PHE A 81 17.03 0.09 6.93
CA PHE A 81 18.09 -0.56 7.71
C PHE A 81 18.62 -1.85 7.06
N VAL A 82 17.93 -2.37 6.03
CA VAL A 82 18.38 -3.49 5.18
C VAL A 82 18.15 -3.17 3.72
N LEU A 83 19.01 -3.70 2.85
CA LEU A 83 18.96 -3.40 1.41
C LEU A 83 17.64 -3.81 0.74
N THR A 84 17.03 -4.86 1.24
CA THR A 84 15.79 -5.45 0.70
C THR A 84 14.51 -4.78 1.21
N LEU A 85 14.61 -3.81 2.13
CA LEU A 85 13.44 -3.05 2.59
C LEU A 85 13.13 -1.93 1.62
N GLU A 86 11.92 -1.93 1.07
CA GLU A 86 11.40 -0.80 0.29
C GLU A 86 10.93 0.31 1.23
N PRO A 87 11.44 1.55 1.08
CA PRO A 87 10.95 2.68 1.86
C PRO A 87 9.47 2.96 1.55
N GLU A 88 8.69 3.20 2.59
CA GLU A 88 7.30 3.65 2.44
C GLU A 88 7.28 5.18 2.28
N LEU A 89 6.41 5.65 1.39
CA LEU A 89 6.21 7.09 1.22
C LEU A 89 5.46 7.67 2.44
N PRO A 90 5.80 8.89 2.88
CA PRO A 90 5.08 9.55 3.97
C PRO A 90 3.60 9.71 3.67
N ARG A 91 2.74 9.26 4.62
CA ARG A 91 1.27 9.32 4.53
C ARG A 91 0.68 9.42 5.92
N ALA A 92 -0.24 10.36 6.13
CA ALA A 92 -0.86 10.60 7.44
C ALA A 92 -1.58 9.35 8.00
N ASN A 93 -2.12 8.50 7.12
CA ASN A 93 -2.88 7.29 7.45
C ASN A 93 -2.02 6.02 7.55
N PHE A 94 -0.70 6.14 7.68
CA PHE A 94 0.21 5.01 7.69
C PHE A 94 1.07 4.98 8.95
N MET A 95 1.30 3.80 9.47
CA MET A 95 2.34 3.55 10.48
C MET A 95 3.07 2.25 10.21
N GLN A 96 4.31 2.18 10.67
CA GLN A 96 5.13 0.97 10.60
C GLN A 96 5.85 0.74 11.93
N THR A 97 5.76 -0.48 12.44
CA THR A 97 6.47 -0.90 13.64
C THR A 97 7.49 -1.97 13.28
N VAL A 98 8.72 -1.74 13.68
CA VAL A 98 9.79 -2.74 13.62
C VAL A 98 9.95 -3.34 15.00
N ILE A 99 9.65 -4.64 15.12
CA ILE A 99 9.73 -5.40 16.36
C ILE A 99 10.95 -6.31 16.28
N VAL A 100 11.82 -6.25 17.27
CA VAL A 100 12.97 -7.14 17.42
C VAL A 100 12.66 -8.12 18.53
N THR A 101 12.66 -9.41 18.21
CA THR A 101 12.39 -10.49 19.19
C THR A 101 13.69 -11.02 19.78
N LYS A 102 13.59 -11.66 20.96
CA LYS A 102 14.75 -12.21 21.69
C LYS A 102 15.40 -13.38 20.96
N SER A 103 14.61 -14.17 20.22
CA SER A 103 15.07 -15.32 19.44
C SER A 103 14.23 -15.52 18.18
N LEU A 104 14.64 -16.44 17.31
CA LEU A 104 13.85 -16.86 16.14
C LEU A 104 12.57 -17.61 16.55
N GLU A 105 12.64 -18.38 17.62
CA GLU A 105 11.48 -19.11 18.16
C GLU A 105 10.43 -18.12 18.68
N ASP A 106 10.86 -17.10 19.44
CA ASP A 106 10.01 -16.00 19.89
C ASP A 106 9.38 -15.23 18.70
N ARG A 107 10.16 -15.01 17.65
CA ARG A 107 9.68 -14.35 16.43
C ARG A 107 8.52 -15.12 15.80
N ASP A 108 8.68 -16.42 15.61
CA ASP A 108 7.70 -17.25 14.92
C ASP A 108 6.44 -17.44 15.77
N ALA A 109 6.59 -17.54 17.11
CA ALA A 109 5.47 -17.57 18.06
C ALA A 109 4.71 -16.25 18.06
N LEU A 110 5.42 -15.13 18.23
CA LEU A 110 4.84 -13.79 18.26
C LEU A 110 4.12 -13.46 16.94
N PHE A 111 4.70 -13.81 15.80
CA PHE A 111 4.10 -13.52 14.50
C PHE A 111 2.71 -14.12 14.35
N LYS A 112 2.55 -15.38 14.78
CA LYS A 112 1.27 -16.09 14.71
C LYS A 112 0.21 -15.48 15.62
N ASP A 113 0.60 -15.17 16.87
CA ASP A 113 -0.33 -14.66 17.87
C ASP A 113 -0.72 -13.21 17.54
N LEU A 114 0.25 -12.38 17.16
CA LEU A 114 0.04 -10.97 16.87
C LEU A 114 -0.84 -10.78 15.60
N GLN A 115 -0.70 -11.64 14.59
CA GLN A 115 -1.51 -11.55 13.38
C GLN A 115 -3.01 -11.66 13.68
N ASN A 116 -3.41 -12.57 14.56
CA ASN A 116 -4.81 -12.72 14.94
C ASN A 116 -5.29 -11.54 15.78
N GLN A 117 -4.50 -11.12 16.77
CA GLN A 117 -4.84 -10.00 17.64
C GLN A 117 -5.00 -8.68 16.88
N LEU A 118 -4.09 -8.40 15.93
CA LEU A 118 -4.15 -7.17 15.15
C LEU A 118 -5.38 -7.13 14.22
N ASN A 119 -5.73 -8.24 13.57
CA ASN A 119 -6.90 -8.31 12.71
C ASN A 119 -8.21 -8.09 13.50
N GLU A 120 -8.28 -8.56 14.73
CA GLU A 120 -9.45 -8.34 15.62
C GLU A 120 -9.49 -6.90 16.14
N GLN A 121 -8.36 -6.35 16.55
CA GLN A 121 -8.28 -5.03 17.18
C GLN A 121 -8.39 -3.88 16.16
N TYR A 122 -7.90 -4.08 14.92
CA TYR A 122 -7.84 -3.05 13.89
C TYR A 122 -8.57 -3.47 12.60
N PRO A 123 -9.88 -3.74 12.63
CA PRO A 123 -10.62 -4.28 11.49
C PRO A 123 -10.69 -3.34 10.28
N SER A 124 -10.49 -2.03 10.49
CA SER A 124 -10.47 -1.03 9.42
C SER A 124 -9.08 -0.80 8.82
N ALA A 125 -8.03 -1.42 9.38
CA ALA A 125 -6.66 -1.26 8.91
C ALA A 125 -6.29 -2.36 7.91
N LEU A 126 -5.58 -1.99 6.85
CA LEU A 126 -4.87 -2.94 6.01
C LEU A 126 -3.54 -3.27 6.69
N ILE A 127 -3.45 -4.48 7.24
CA ILE A 127 -2.31 -4.93 8.03
C ILE A 127 -1.44 -5.85 7.20
N ASN A 128 -0.16 -5.52 7.11
CA ASN A 128 0.85 -6.36 6.50
C ASN A 128 1.96 -6.65 7.49
N MET A 129 2.11 -7.91 7.86
CA MET A 129 3.20 -8.40 8.70
C MET A 129 4.17 -9.20 7.85
N GLN A 130 5.44 -8.92 7.96
CA GLN A 130 6.46 -9.64 7.20
C GLN A 130 7.76 -9.79 7.98
N PHE A 131 8.50 -10.84 7.67
CA PHE A 131 9.90 -10.97 8.06
C PHE A 131 10.79 -10.20 7.10
N VAL A 132 11.98 -9.82 7.56
CA VAL A 132 13.00 -9.30 6.65
C VAL A 132 13.31 -10.37 5.60
N GLN A 133 13.23 -10.03 4.32
CA GLN A 133 13.46 -10.96 3.22
C GLN A 133 14.91 -10.91 2.75
N ILE A 134 15.40 -12.03 2.21
CA ILE A 134 16.67 -12.11 1.48
C ILE A 134 16.31 -12.11 -0.01
N GLY A 135 16.68 -11.05 -0.73
CA GLY A 135 16.39 -10.96 -2.17
C GLY A 135 15.57 -9.74 -2.57
N PRO A 136 15.08 -9.66 -3.81
CA PRO A 136 14.29 -8.53 -4.26
C PRO A 136 13.05 -8.36 -3.38
N PRO A 137 12.80 -7.15 -2.90
CA PRO A 137 11.69 -6.91 -2.01
C PRO A 137 10.35 -7.25 -2.68
N SER A 138 9.48 -7.90 -1.93
CA SER A 138 8.07 -8.09 -2.28
C SER A 138 7.24 -7.81 -1.05
N LYS A 139 6.34 -6.86 -1.15
CA LYS A 139 5.53 -6.41 -0.02
C LYS A 139 4.54 -7.49 0.43
N TYR A 140 4.04 -8.28 -0.52
CA TYR A 140 3.09 -9.36 -0.27
C TYR A 140 3.53 -10.65 -0.94
N PRO A 141 3.20 -11.82 -0.35
CA PRO A 141 3.58 -13.12 -0.90
C PRO A 141 2.86 -13.46 -2.21
N VAL A 142 1.61 -13.01 -2.39
CA VAL A 142 0.83 -13.18 -3.61
C VAL A 142 0.49 -11.81 -4.17
N MET A 143 0.84 -11.59 -5.43
CA MET A 143 0.55 -10.35 -6.13
C MET A 143 0.23 -10.61 -7.61
N LEU A 144 -0.88 -10.04 -8.07
CA LEU A 144 -1.27 -9.97 -9.48
C LEU A 144 -1.51 -8.52 -9.85
N ARG A 145 -1.31 -8.18 -11.10
CA ARG A 145 -1.44 -6.81 -11.61
C ARG A 145 -2.41 -6.75 -12.78
N VAL A 146 -3.33 -5.81 -12.74
CA VAL A 146 -4.24 -5.46 -13.83
C VAL A 146 -3.85 -4.11 -14.38
N SER A 147 -3.66 -4.03 -15.69
CA SER A 147 -3.30 -2.78 -16.37
C SER A 147 -4.19 -2.56 -17.59
N GLY A 148 -4.48 -1.32 -17.91
CA GLY A 148 -5.29 -0.96 -19.08
C GLY A 148 -5.45 0.54 -19.26
N PRO A 149 -6.04 1.00 -20.38
CA PRO A 149 -6.13 2.42 -20.73
C PRO A 149 -7.12 3.21 -19.86
N ASP A 150 -8.19 2.59 -19.36
CA ASP A 150 -9.21 3.24 -18.53
C ASP A 150 -9.16 2.75 -17.10
N ALA A 151 -9.07 3.69 -16.15
CA ALA A 151 -8.91 3.38 -14.72
C ALA A 151 -10.16 2.70 -14.12
N SER A 152 -11.36 3.06 -14.58
CA SER A 152 -12.60 2.49 -14.07
C SER A 152 -12.77 1.03 -14.49
N GLU A 153 -12.41 0.73 -15.74
CA GLU A 153 -12.43 -0.64 -16.26
C GLU A 153 -11.32 -1.49 -15.62
N VAL A 154 -10.11 -0.93 -15.41
CA VAL A 154 -9.04 -1.60 -14.66
C VAL A 154 -9.54 -2.00 -13.27
N LYS A 155 -10.28 -1.12 -12.57
CA LYS A 155 -10.84 -1.42 -11.25
C LYS A 155 -11.93 -2.49 -11.31
N THR A 156 -12.76 -2.48 -12.37
CA THR A 156 -13.80 -3.51 -12.59
C THR A 156 -13.15 -4.89 -12.77
N ILE A 157 -12.17 -5.00 -13.67
CA ILE A 157 -11.42 -6.24 -13.90
C ILE A 157 -10.70 -6.69 -12.62
N ALA A 158 -10.11 -5.75 -11.87
CA ALA A 158 -9.43 -6.06 -10.62
C ALA A 158 -10.40 -6.62 -9.56
N ASN A 159 -11.63 -6.09 -9.48
CA ASN A 159 -12.67 -6.63 -8.60
C ASN A 159 -13.06 -8.06 -8.97
N ASP A 160 -13.19 -8.39 -10.26
CA ASP A 160 -13.45 -9.75 -10.73
C ASP A 160 -12.31 -10.70 -10.36
N VAL A 161 -11.06 -10.27 -10.53
CA VAL A 161 -9.88 -11.04 -10.10
C VAL A 161 -9.88 -11.23 -8.59
N LYS A 162 -10.17 -10.19 -7.81
CA LYS A 162 -10.28 -10.26 -6.35
C LYS A 162 -11.35 -11.26 -5.91
N ALA A 163 -12.53 -11.24 -6.55
CA ALA A 163 -13.61 -12.18 -6.25
C ALA A 163 -13.17 -13.64 -6.49
N LYS A 164 -12.48 -13.91 -7.61
CA LYS A 164 -11.92 -15.24 -7.90
C LYS A 164 -10.81 -15.64 -6.90
N MET A 165 -10.00 -14.70 -6.44
CA MET A 165 -9.00 -14.96 -5.40
C MET A 165 -9.64 -15.27 -4.04
N GLN A 166 -10.79 -14.68 -3.72
CA GLN A 166 -11.53 -14.93 -2.47
C GLN A 166 -12.10 -16.35 -2.35
N GLU A 167 -12.25 -17.06 -3.47
CA GLU A 167 -12.66 -18.46 -3.48
C GLU A 167 -11.56 -19.41 -2.96
N ASP A 168 -10.31 -18.94 -2.93
CA ASP A 168 -9.16 -19.75 -2.49
C ASP A 168 -8.95 -19.61 -0.98
N LYS A 169 -9.09 -20.72 -0.26
CA LYS A 169 -9.04 -20.77 1.21
C LYS A 169 -7.65 -20.48 1.80
N ASP A 170 -6.61 -20.59 0.99
CA ASP A 170 -5.23 -20.35 1.41
C ASP A 170 -4.89 -18.85 1.38
N LEU A 171 -5.75 -18.01 0.78
CA LEU A 171 -5.54 -16.57 0.67
C LEU A 171 -6.30 -15.80 1.75
N HIS A 172 -5.61 -14.81 2.33
CA HIS A 172 -6.16 -13.93 3.37
C HIS A 172 -5.81 -12.47 3.06
N ASN A 173 -6.61 -11.53 3.59
CA ASN A 173 -6.37 -10.09 3.48
C ASN A 173 -6.17 -9.64 2.02
N ILE A 174 -7.06 -10.08 1.12
CA ILE A 174 -7.01 -9.73 -0.29
C ILE A 174 -7.42 -8.26 -0.44
N ALA A 175 -6.50 -7.43 -0.91
CA ALA A 175 -6.69 -6.00 -1.05
C ALA A 175 -6.01 -5.45 -2.32
N PHE A 176 -6.28 -4.19 -2.61
CA PHE A 176 -5.67 -3.45 -3.70
C PHE A 176 -4.57 -2.51 -3.18
N ASP A 177 -3.63 -2.17 -4.04
CA ASP A 177 -2.70 -1.06 -3.82
C ASP A 177 -3.36 0.31 -4.08
N TRP A 178 -4.49 0.35 -4.81
CA TRP A 178 -5.35 1.53 -4.84
C TRP A 178 -6.18 1.55 -3.55
N PRO A 179 -6.18 2.67 -2.82
CA PRO A 179 -7.05 2.82 -1.67
C PRO A 179 -8.53 2.82 -2.08
N ASP A 180 -9.41 2.64 -1.11
CA ASP A 180 -10.83 2.88 -1.32
C ASP A 180 -11.08 4.34 -1.69
N THR A 181 -12.24 4.61 -2.30
CA THR A 181 -12.64 5.97 -2.63
C THR A 181 -12.75 6.84 -1.38
N ASP A 182 -12.25 8.07 -1.49
CA ASP A 182 -12.32 9.05 -0.42
C ASP A 182 -13.55 9.95 -0.54
N PRO A 183 -14.20 10.29 0.59
CA PRO A 183 -15.21 11.33 0.59
C PRO A 183 -14.55 12.69 0.32
N VAL A 184 -14.99 13.37 -0.71
CA VAL A 184 -14.51 14.69 -1.11
C VAL A 184 -15.65 15.70 -1.14
N ALA A 185 -15.34 16.93 -0.73
CA ALA A 185 -16.23 18.06 -0.90
C ALA A 185 -15.96 18.72 -2.26
N GLN A 186 -16.81 18.44 -3.24
CA GLN A 186 -16.73 19.07 -4.55
C GLN A 186 -17.33 20.46 -4.52
N ILE A 187 -16.56 21.46 -4.94
CA ILE A 187 -16.97 22.86 -4.98
C ILE A 187 -17.27 23.24 -6.44
N HIS A 188 -18.54 23.38 -6.74
CA HIS A 188 -19.03 23.78 -8.06
C HIS A 188 -19.19 25.31 -8.11
N ILE A 189 -18.24 26.00 -8.72
CA ILE A 189 -18.27 27.44 -8.87
C ILE A 189 -19.25 27.82 -9.98
N ASP A 190 -20.19 28.75 -9.69
CA ASP A 190 -21.06 29.37 -10.67
C ASP A 190 -20.26 30.43 -11.43
N PRO A 191 -19.96 30.22 -12.72
CA PRO A 191 -19.07 31.11 -13.47
C PRO A 191 -19.64 32.51 -13.67
N ASP A 192 -20.97 32.66 -13.72
CA ASP A 192 -21.60 33.95 -13.95
C ASP A 192 -21.58 34.78 -12.66
N LYS A 193 -21.92 34.19 -11.52
CA LYS A 193 -21.82 34.86 -10.21
C LYS A 193 -20.38 35.24 -9.88
N ALA A 194 -19.42 34.35 -10.15
CA ALA A 194 -18.01 34.63 -9.91
C ALA A 194 -17.51 35.79 -10.77
N ARG A 195 -17.90 35.82 -12.08
CA ARG A 195 -17.53 36.87 -13.02
C ARG A 195 -18.10 38.23 -12.60
N MET A 196 -19.36 38.28 -12.15
CA MET A 196 -19.99 39.53 -11.67
C MET A 196 -19.23 40.14 -10.48
N LEU A 197 -18.59 39.32 -9.67
CA LEU A 197 -17.81 39.73 -8.51
C LEU A 197 -16.30 39.89 -8.81
N GLY A 198 -15.90 39.75 -10.08
CA GLY A 198 -14.49 39.82 -10.49
C GLY A 198 -13.62 38.68 -9.94
N ILE A 199 -14.24 37.52 -9.67
CA ILE A 199 -13.57 36.34 -9.12
C ILE A 199 -13.37 35.31 -10.25
N ASN A 200 -12.19 34.68 -10.32
CA ASN A 200 -11.93 33.54 -11.18
C ASN A 200 -11.67 32.27 -10.35
N SER A 201 -11.79 31.10 -10.97
CA SER A 201 -11.62 29.81 -10.31
C SER A 201 -10.24 29.65 -9.69
N TYR A 202 -9.19 30.18 -10.32
CA TYR A 202 -7.83 30.16 -9.78
C TYR A 202 -7.72 30.90 -8.46
N ALA A 203 -8.29 32.12 -8.37
CA ALA A 203 -8.30 32.92 -7.15
C ALA A 203 -9.05 32.19 -6.01
N VAL A 204 -10.20 31.55 -6.31
CA VAL A 204 -10.93 30.74 -5.33
C VAL A 204 -10.06 29.57 -4.84
N SER A 205 -9.44 28.81 -5.75
CA SER A 205 -8.59 27.67 -5.39
C SER A 205 -7.40 28.10 -4.51
N LEU A 206 -6.71 29.18 -4.88
CA LEU A 206 -5.58 29.70 -4.14
C LEU A 206 -6.01 30.18 -2.73
N HIS A 207 -7.17 30.81 -2.65
CA HIS A 207 -7.71 31.32 -1.37
C HIS A 207 -8.11 30.17 -0.44
N LEU A 208 -8.82 29.17 -0.97
CA LEU A 208 -9.17 27.96 -0.23
C LEU A 208 -7.92 27.19 0.22
N GLN A 209 -6.93 27.03 -0.65
CA GLN A 209 -5.66 26.42 -0.28
C GLN A 209 -4.99 27.15 0.88
N SER A 210 -4.96 28.49 0.81
CA SER A 210 -4.36 29.33 1.88
C SER A 210 -5.08 29.17 3.22
N LEU A 211 -6.41 29.08 3.19
CA LEU A 211 -7.22 28.98 4.41
C LEU A 211 -7.16 27.56 5.01
N LEU A 212 -7.26 26.51 4.18
CA LEU A 212 -7.40 25.13 4.64
C LEU A 212 -6.05 24.45 4.87
N SER A 213 -5.16 24.49 3.87
CA SER A 213 -3.84 23.84 3.93
C SER A 213 -2.75 24.75 4.48
N GLY A 214 -2.96 26.05 4.34
CA GLY A 214 -2.01 27.09 4.71
C GLY A 214 -1.10 27.52 3.57
N THR A 215 -0.52 28.70 3.75
CA THR A 215 0.46 29.29 2.82
C THR A 215 1.79 29.44 3.51
N LYS A 216 2.86 28.95 2.89
CA LYS A 216 4.22 29.18 3.36
C LYS A 216 4.56 30.65 3.20
N SER A 217 4.84 31.34 4.31
CA SER A 217 5.18 32.76 4.32
C SER A 217 6.68 33.04 4.44
N GLY A 218 7.46 32.03 4.84
CA GLY A 218 8.90 32.16 5.00
C GLY A 218 9.55 30.88 5.51
N GLU A 219 10.83 30.96 5.82
CA GLU A 219 11.62 29.88 6.38
C GLU A 219 12.41 30.40 7.59
N TYR A 220 12.47 29.62 8.64
CA TYR A 220 13.34 29.81 9.76
C TYR A 220 14.48 28.80 9.73
N TYR A 221 15.70 29.25 9.88
CA TYR A 221 16.88 28.40 9.83
C TYR A 221 17.40 28.17 11.25
N GLU A 222 17.48 26.91 11.66
CA GLU A 222 18.04 26.51 12.95
C GLU A 222 19.15 25.46 12.72
N GLY A 223 20.40 25.90 12.85
CA GLY A 223 21.54 25.05 12.54
C GLY A 223 21.55 24.61 11.07
N ASN A 224 21.38 23.30 10.84
CA ASN A 224 21.29 22.71 9.49
C ASN A 224 19.83 22.39 9.07
N GLN A 225 18.85 22.80 9.86
CA GLN A 225 17.43 22.56 9.57
C GLN A 225 16.76 23.81 9.03
N THR A 226 15.94 23.60 8.01
CA THR A 226 15.05 24.63 7.45
C THR A 226 13.63 24.35 7.91
N ILE A 227 13.06 25.24 8.70
CA ILE A 227 11.72 25.11 9.27
C ILE A 227 10.78 26.04 8.51
N PRO A 228 9.78 25.53 7.77
CA PRO A 228 8.82 26.38 7.07
C PRO A 228 7.89 27.08 8.04
N VAL A 229 7.69 28.39 7.83
CA VAL A 229 6.67 29.19 8.53
C VAL A 229 5.41 29.19 7.68
N THR A 230 4.33 28.59 8.20
CA THR A 230 3.07 28.43 7.46
C THR A 230 1.94 29.18 8.19
N PHE A 231 1.21 30.02 7.44
CA PHE A 231 -0.04 30.62 7.89
C PHE A 231 -1.22 29.81 7.44
N ARG A 232 -2.12 29.46 8.34
CA ARG A 232 -3.40 28.78 8.05
C ARG A 232 -4.47 29.24 9.04
N LEU A 233 -5.73 28.99 8.71
CA LEU A 233 -6.85 29.21 9.63
C LEU A 233 -6.67 28.33 10.87
N SER A 234 -6.87 28.88 12.08
CA SER A 234 -6.74 28.12 13.33
C SER A 234 -8.10 27.58 13.78
N GLY A 235 -8.10 26.44 14.48
CA GLY A 235 -9.30 25.89 15.16
C GLY A 235 -10.03 24.79 14.38
N ASN A 236 -11.18 24.34 14.92
CA ASN A 236 -12.01 23.28 14.35
C ASN A 236 -12.75 23.70 13.05
N GLU A 237 -12.62 24.95 12.64
CA GLU A 237 -13.26 25.49 11.44
C GLU A 237 -12.72 24.82 10.17
N ASN A 238 -11.46 24.38 10.20
CA ASN A 238 -10.82 23.67 9.06
C ASN A 238 -11.39 22.26 8.81
N HIS A 239 -12.04 21.66 9.81
CA HIS A 239 -12.55 20.29 9.76
C HIS A 239 -14.08 20.23 9.68
N ASN A 240 -14.75 21.38 9.66
CA ASN A 240 -16.20 21.45 9.60
C ASN A 240 -16.67 21.79 8.19
N LEU A 241 -17.26 20.80 7.49
CA LEU A 241 -17.81 20.98 6.15
C LEU A 241 -18.87 22.09 6.08
N ALA A 242 -19.65 22.29 7.14
CA ALA A 242 -20.62 23.38 7.20
C ALA A 242 -19.95 24.77 7.21
N ALA A 243 -18.74 24.86 7.75
CA ALA A 243 -17.97 26.10 7.76
C ALA A 243 -17.39 26.44 6.37
N LEU A 244 -17.19 25.45 5.48
CA LEU A 244 -16.69 25.72 4.11
C LEU A 244 -17.59 26.69 3.34
N SER A 245 -18.92 26.57 3.49
CA SER A 245 -19.88 27.45 2.79
C SER A 245 -19.77 28.91 3.21
N SER A 246 -19.31 29.18 4.43
CA SER A 246 -19.15 30.52 5.00
C SER A 246 -17.74 31.10 4.83
N LEU A 247 -16.79 30.35 4.27
CA LEU A 247 -15.42 30.86 4.06
C LEU A 247 -15.42 32.14 3.23
N PRO A 248 -14.72 33.20 3.71
CA PRO A 248 -14.66 34.46 3.01
C PRO A 248 -13.77 34.36 1.76
N ILE A 249 -14.33 34.67 0.60
CA ILE A 249 -13.60 34.76 -0.68
C ILE A 249 -13.45 36.21 -1.07
N GLN A 250 -12.24 36.66 -1.41
CA GLN A 250 -11.95 38.01 -1.81
C GLN A 250 -12.47 38.28 -3.23
N THR A 251 -13.20 39.34 -3.42
CA THR A 251 -13.71 39.83 -4.70
C THR A 251 -12.68 40.69 -5.41
N GLY A 252 -12.89 40.95 -6.72
CA GLY A 252 -11.99 41.79 -7.53
C GLY A 252 -11.86 43.21 -7.05
N ASN A 253 -12.81 43.75 -6.25
CA ASN A 253 -12.77 45.07 -5.65
C ASN A 253 -12.19 45.08 -4.21
N GLY A 254 -11.71 43.96 -3.72
CA GLY A 254 -11.12 43.82 -2.40
C GLY A 254 -12.09 43.54 -1.24
N SER A 255 -13.40 43.47 -1.50
CA SER A 255 -14.41 43.06 -0.51
C SER A 255 -14.39 41.54 -0.32
N TYR A 256 -15.10 41.04 0.70
CA TYR A 256 -15.21 39.59 0.96
C TYR A 256 -16.67 39.16 0.87
N VAL A 257 -16.88 38.00 0.23
CA VAL A 257 -18.19 37.33 0.16
C VAL A 257 -18.05 35.86 0.61
N PRO A 258 -19.09 35.26 1.20
CA PRO A 258 -19.03 33.85 1.56
C PRO A 258 -18.98 32.97 0.30
N LEU A 259 -18.26 31.84 0.36
CA LEU A 259 -18.14 30.89 -0.73
C LEU A 259 -19.51 30.45 -1.29
N SER A 260 -20.51 30.27 -0.41
CA SER A 260 -21.88 29.91 -0.77
C SER A 260 -22.58 30.89 -1.73
N GLN A 261 -22.08 32.14 -1.84
CA GLN A 261 -22.65 33.12 -2.79
C GLN A 261 -22.24 32.81 -4.23
N ILE A 262 -21.08 32.18 -4.45
CA ILE A 262 -20.51 31.92 -5.77
C ILE A 262 -20.37 30.45 -6.11
N ALA A 263 -20.60 29.54 -5.16
CA ALA A 263 -20.42 28.12 -5.36
C ALA A 263 -21.44 27.29 -4.59
N THR A 264 -21.68 26.07 -5.06
CA THR A 264 -22.41 25.03 -4.34
C THR A 264 -21.41 23.93 -3.95
N ILE A 265 -21.61 23.36 -2.77
CA ILE A 265 -20.77 22.30 -2.23
C ILE A 265 -21.59 21.01 -2.21
N SER A 266 -21.10 19.96 -2.84
CA SER A 266 -21.68 18.62 -2.82
C SER A 266 -20.65 17.61 -2.31
N MET A 267 -21.13 16.58 -1.60
CA MET A 267 -20.28 15.45 -1.23
C MET A 267 -20.24 14.45 -2.38
N SER A 268 -19.05 14.00 -2.71
CA SER A 268 -18.78 12.97 -3.71
C SER A 268 -17.74 11.97 -3.17
N GLN A 269 -17.50 10.93 -3.94
CA GLN A 269 -16.40 10.00 -3.66
C GLN A 269 -15.49 9.98 -4.87
N GLU A 270 -14.19 10.08 -4.63
CA GLU A 270 -13.16 10.04 -5.67
C GLU A 270 -12.06 9.05 -5.32
N GLU A 271 -11.38 8.54 -6.35
CA GLU A 271 -10.20 7.71 -6.16
C GLU A 271 -9.07 8.56 -5.57
N GLY A 272 -8.55 8.16 -4.41
CA GLY A 272 -7.50 8.92 -3.71
C GLY A 272 -6.16 8.87 -4.46
N ILE A 273 -5.77 7.69 -4.96
CA ILE A 273 -4.50 7.46 -5.69
C ILE A 273 -4.78 6.49 -6.82
N ILE A 274 -4.34 6.84 -8.03
CA ILE A 274 -4.34 5.96 -9.20
C ILE A 274 -2.89 5.73 -9.61
N TRP A 275 -2.39 4.51 -9.42
CA TRP A 275 -1.05 4.15 -9.86
C TRP A 275 -1.00 3.94 -11.36
N HIS A 276 0.13 4.36 -11.96
CA HIS A 276 0.39 4.13 -13.37
C HIS A 276 1.71 3.35 -13.53
N ARG A 277 1.69 2.38 -14.44
CA ARG A 277 2.89 1.66 -14.89
C ARG A 277 2.95 1.72 -16.41
N ASN A 278 4.11 2.11 -16.95
CA ASN A 278 4.27 2.33 -18.39
C ASN A 278 3.19 3.27 -18.97
N MET A 279 2.84 4.32 -18.23
CA MET A 279 1.84 5.34 -18.56
C MET A 279 0.38 4.83 -18.60
N MET A 280 0.10 3.60 -18.19
CA MET A 280 -1.25 3.06 -18.09
C MET A 280 -1.69 2.92 -16.63
N PRO A 281 -2.95 3.24 -16.30
CA PRO A 281 -3.55 2.89 -15.02
C PRO A 281 -3.29 1.43 -14.68
N THR A 282 -2.82 1.17 -13.48
CA THR A 282 -2.42 -0.17 -13.07
C THR A 282 -2.77 -0.39 -11.60
N ILE A 283 -3.50 -1.45 -11.31
CA ILE A 283 -3.87 -1.86 -9.96
C ILE A 283 -3.24 -3.20 -9.62
N SER A 284 -2.57 -3.29 -8.48
CA SER A 284 -2.06 -4.57 -7.97
C SER A 284 -3.03 -5.14 -6.94
N ILE A 285 -3.44 -6.40 -7.16
CA ILE A 285 -4.20 -7.19 -6.21
C ILE A 285 -3.20 -8.01 -5.41
N HIS A 286 -3.21 -7.87 -4.10
CA HIS A 286 -2.29 -8.59 -3.23
C HIS A 286 -3.03 -9.38 -2.15
N ALA A 287 -2.38 -10.44 -1.66
CA ALA A 287 -2.91 -11.28 -0.60
C ALA A 287 -1.77 -11.87 0.25
N ASN A 288 -2.12 -12.18 1.49
CA ASN A 288 -1.31 -13.02 2.36
C ASN A 288 -1.68 -14.49 2.18
N VAL A 289 -0.78 -15.40 2.57
CA VAL A 289 -0.99 -16.84 2.48
C VAL A 289 -0.95 -17.47 3.87
N GLY A 290 -1.65 -18.60 4.02
CA GLY A 290 -1.61 -19.40 5.23
C GLY A 290 -0.23 -20.03 5.51
N PRO A 291 -0.01 -20.51 6.74
CA PRO A 291 1.26 -21.14 7.13
C PRO A 291 1.65 -22.30 6.20
N GLY A 292 2.90 -22.31 5.74
CA GLY A 292 3.44 -23.36 4.90
C GLY A 292 3.10 -23.28 3.41
N VAL A 293 2.31 -22.30 2.98
CA VAL A 293 1.99 -22.03 1.58
C VAL A 293 3.05 -21.14 0.95
N LEU A 294 3.59 -21.55 -0.20
CA LEU A 294 4.59 -20.78 -0.94
C LEU A 294 3.91 -19.70 -1.81
N GLY A 295 4.13 -18.44 -1.50
CA GLY A 295 3.49 -17.31 -2.19
C GLY A 295 3.69 -17.31 -3.71
N ASN A 296 4.91 -17.56 -4.18
CA ASN A 296 5.22 -17.61 -5.62
C ASN A 296 4.49 -18.75 -6.35
N ALA A 297 4.39 -19.92 -5.72
CA ALA A 297 3.66 -21.07 -6.29
C ALA A 297 2.17 -20.78 -6.33
N LYS A 298 1.62 -20.19 -5.26
CA LYS A 298 0.22 -19.79 -5.16
C LYS A 298 -0.12 -18.69 -6.17
N THR A 299 0.74 -17.70 -6.36
CA THR A 299 0.55 -16.65 -7.38
C THR A 299 0.44 -17.26 -8.79
N LYS A 300 1.32 -18.20 -9.13
CA LYS A 300 1.29 -18.89 -10.42
C LYS A 300 0.03 -19.76 -10.58
N GLU A 301 -0.38 -20.45 -9.51
CA GLU A 301 -1.60 -21.26 -9.50
C GLU A 301 -2.83 -20.39 -9.83
N ILE A 302 -2.99 -19.27 -9.14
CA ILE A 302 -4.11 -18.34 -9.37
C ILE A 302 -4.03 -17.73 -10.77
N TYR A 303 -2.85 -17.31 -11.20
CA TYR A 303 -2.64 -16.78 -12.54
C TYR A 303 -3.06 -17.79 -13.64
N ASN A 304 -2.80 -19.09 -13.42
CA ASN A 304 -3.23 -20.14 -14.34
C ASN A 304 -4.74 -20.40 -14.26
N LYS A 305 -5.35 -20.33 -13.08
CA LYS A 305 -6.82 -20.40 -12.92
C LYS A 305 -7.55 -19.26 -13.65
N LEU A 306 -6.90 -18.12 -13.82
CA LEU A 306 -7.43 -16.97 -14.56
C LEU A 306 -7.19 -17.06 -16.08
N ALA A 307 -6.68 -18.17 -16.62
CA ALA A 307 -6.28 -18.27 -18.02
C ALA A 307 -7.42 -18.00 -19.01
N GLU A 308 -8.61 -18.55 -18.77
CA GLU A 308 -9.80 -18.30 -19.60
C GLU A 308 -10.24 -16.84 -19.49
N TYR A 309 -10.37 -16.31 -18.28
CA TYR A 309 -10.76 -14.93 -18.04
C TYR A 309 -9.81 -13.93 -18.71
N ARG A 310 -8.49 -14.22 -18.74
CA ARG A 310 -7.49 -13.39 -19.41
C ARG A 310 -7.64 -13.37 -20.94
N GLN A 311 -8.15 -14.45 -21.54
CA GLN A 311 -8.40 -14.50 -23.00
C GLN A 311 -9.60 -13.66 -23.41
N ASP A 312 -10.56 -13.50 -22.51
CA ASP A 312 -11.80 -12.76 -22.75
C ASP A 312 -11.69 -11.26 -22.39
N LEU A 313 -10.50 -10.80 -21.96
CA LEU A 313 -10.31 -9.38 -21.63
C LEU A 313 -10.45 -8.47 -22.86
N PRO A 314 -11.00 -7.28 -22.69
CA PRO A 314 -11.03 -6.27 -23.73
C PRO A 314 -9.62 -5.93 -24.25
N THR A 315 -9.53 -5.51 -25.51
CA THR A 315 -8.24 -5.15 -26.11
C THR A 315 -7.55 -4.02 -25.34
N GLY A 316 -6.28 -4.23 -25.00
CA GLY A 316 -5.47 -3.25 -24.25
C GLY A 316 -5.45 -3.46 -22.73
N TYR A 317 -6.22 -4.44 -22.21
CA TYR A 317 -6.18 -4.81 -20.78
C TYR A 317 -5.38 -6.09 -20.59
N THR A 318 -4.61 -6.14 -19.50
CA THR A 318 -3.79 -7.32 -19.15
C THR A 318 -3.91 -7.66 -17.67
N ILE A 319 -3.76 -8.94 -17.38
CA ILE A 319 -3.53 -9.45 -16.02
C ILE A 319 -2.17 -10.13 -16.05
N ASP A 320 -1.24 -9.66 -15.24
CA ASP A 320 0.14 -10.11 -15.18
C ASP A 320 0.53 -10.58 -13.78
N LEU A 321 1.59 -11.38 -13.70
CA LEU A 321 2.26 -11.67 -12.44
C LEU A 321 2.91 -10.39 -11.90
N ASP A 322 2.92 -10.23 -10.57
CA ASP A 322 3.56 -9.11 -9.90
C ASP A 322 4.44 -9.57 -8.74
N GLY A 323 5.17 -8.65 -8.12
CA GLY A 323 6.01 -8.89 -6.95
C GLY A 323 7.13 -9.92 -7.19
N SER A 324 7.29 -10.84 -6.24
CA SER A 324 8.35 -11.85 -6.28
C SER A 324 8.15 -12.89 -7.38
N ALA A 325 6.90 -13.17 -7.77
CA ALA A 325 6.59 -14.11 -8.84
C ALA A 325 7.05 -13.59 -10.22
N GLU A 326 6.80 -12.32 -10.54
CA GLU A 326 7.29 -11.66 -11.76
C GLU A 326 8.83 -11.66 -11.79
N LYS A 327 9.46 -11.25 -10.68
CA LYS A 327 10.92 -11.17 -10.55
C LYS A 327 11.57 -12.55 -10.71
N SER A 328 10.98 -13.61 -10.15
CA SER A 328 11.48 -14.98 -10.28
C SER A 328 11.40 -15.50 -11.72
N VAL A 329 10.28 -15.28 -12.41
CA VAL A 329 10.12 -15.68 -13.81
C VAL A 329 11.14 -14.95 -14.69
N THR A 330 11.28 -13.64 -14.51
CA THR A 330 12.24 -12.83 -15.27
C THR A 330 13.69 -13.26 -15.02
N ALA A 331 14.04 -13.60 -13.77
CA ALA A 331 15.38 -14.07 -13.42
C ALA A 331 15.69 -15.42 -14.10
N VAL A 332 14.76 -16.38 -14.05
CA VAL A 332 14.90 -17.68 -14.72
C VAL A 332 15.06 -17.51 -16.24
N GLN A 333 14.23 -16.68 -16.88
CA GLN A 333 14.35 -16.42 -18.31
C GLN A 333 15.70 -15.83 -18.69
N LYS A 334 16.23 -14.88 -17.90
CA LYS A 334 17.55 -14.29 -18.14
C LYS A 334 18.70 -15.26 -17.91
N LEU A 335 18.53 -16.28 -17.07
CA LEU A 335 19.54 -17.33 -16.85
C LEU A 335 19.54 -18.37 -17.96
N LEU A 336 18.39 -18.64 -18.58
CA LEU A 336 18.27 -19.63 -19.66
C LEU A 336 18.82 -19.12 -21.00
N VAL A 337 18.75 -17.80 -21.27
CA VAL A 337 19.22 -17.19 -22.52
C VAL A 337 20.73 -17.37 -22.77
N PRO A 338 21.65 -17.28 -21.78
CA PRO A 338 23.09 -17.47 -22.00
C PRO A 338 23.54 -18.93 -21.89
N MET A 339 22.64 -19.90 -21.65
CA MET A 339 23.03 -21.31 -21.69
C MET A 339 23.03 -21.82 -23.13
N PRO A 340 24.22 -22.29 -23.63
CA PRO A 340 24.37 -22.79 -24.98
C PRO A 340 23.61 -24.13 -25.19
#